data_f05805ff983c640d5c191f80ec02d4e1
#
_entry.id   f05805ff983c640d5c191f80ec02d4e1
#
_cell.length_a   1.000
_cell.length_b   1.000
_cell.length_c   1.000
_cell.angle_alpha   90.00
_cell.angle_beta   90.00
_cell.angle_gamma   90.00
#
_symmetry.space_group_name_H-M   'P 1'
#
loop_
_entity.id
_entity.type
_entity.pdbx_description
1 polymer ?
#
loop_
_entity_poly.entity_id
_entity_poly.type
_entity_poly.pdbx_seq_one_letter_code
_entity_poly.pdbx_strand_id
1 'polypeptide(L)'
;SFGEAASSQSVSFEAGQQWTAELSGEDTGWCNISPAKGTSGKATIMVSVAKNETGIARTAQLNIISGSKREEISVTQAANAIAIPAGLSYTPVVPDADQSLVITFKADTKSALYEYKGDVYVHIGVVSEGRWQFVPAEWAENKDKCKMTLSEANIWSITLSPNIREWFGSGKTPVNQLGIVIRSADGSKKGIDTDSFIAVTEIGR
;
A
#
# COMPACT_ATOMS: atom_id res chain seq x y z
N SER A 1 14.40 13.65 -9.39
CA SER A 1 13.53 12.82 -8.50
C SER A 1 14.06 12.83 -7.09
N PHE A 2 13.17 12.68 -6.13
CA PHE A 2 13.43 12.66 -4.68
C PHE A 2 13.00 11.32 -4.09
N GLY A 3 13.67 10.86 -3.02
CA GLY A 3 13.17 9.80 -2.15
C GLY A 3 12.01 10.30 -1.27
N GLU A 4 11.44 9.43 -0.43
CA GLU A 4 10.31 9.78 0.46
C GLU A 4 10.66 10.80 1.54
N ALA A 5 11.93 10.89 1.96
CA ALA A 5 12.38 11.81 3.00
C ALA A 5 12.39 13.26 2.53
N ALA A 6 12.23 14.19 3.47
CA ALA A 6 12.45 15.61 3.21
C ALA A 6 13.90 15.84 2.71
N SER A 7 14.06 16.53 1.59
CA SER A 7 15.35 16.79 0.98
C SER A 7 15.31 17.97 0.01
N SER A 8 16.48 18.39 -0.46
CA SER A 8 16.61 19.48 -1.42
C SER A 8 17.61 19.15 -2.51
N GLN A 9 17.34 19.60 -3.72
CA GLN A 9 18.23 19.49 -4.88
C GLN A 9 18.29 20.80 -5.64
N SER A 10 19.42 21.07 -6.28
CA SER A 10 19.63 22.29 -7.06
C SER A 10 19.36 22.04 -8.54
N VAL A 11 18.68 22.99 -9.17
CA VAL A 11 18.52 23.10 -10.63
C VAL A 11 19.29 24.32 -11.10
N SER A 12 20.33 24.13 -11.91
CA SER A 12 21.15 25.20 -12.45
C SER A 12 20.88 25.38 -13.94
N PHE A 13 20.78 26.64 -14.39
CA PHE A 13 20.51 27.00 -15.77
C PHE A 13 21.15 28.36 -16.12
N GLU A 14 21.12 28.74 -17.39
CA GLU A 14 21.55 30.05 -17.85
C GLU A 14 20.37 30.75 -18.54
N ALA A 15 20.01 31.93 -18.02
CA ALA A 15 18.90 32.73 -18.51
C ALA A 15 19.44 33.90 -19.38
N GLY A 16 18.89 34.04 -20.56
CA GLY A 16 19.25 35.17 -21.45
C GLY A 16 18.67 36.52 -21.03
N GLN A 17 17.59 36.49 -20.18
CA GLN A 17 16.87 37.66 -19.69
C GLN A 17 16.46 37.43 -18.24
N GLN A 18 15.65 38.33 -17.67
CA GLN A 18 14.97 38.05 -16.39
C GLN A 18 14.13 36.79 -16.51
N TRP A 19 14.10 36.05 -15.44
CA TRP A 19 13.37 34.77 -15.36
C TRP A 19 12.46 34.71 -14.14
N THR A 20 11.42 33.89 -14.27
CA THR A 20 10.52 33.48 -13.18
C THR A 20 10.42 31.98 -13.17
N ALA A 21 10.15 31.42 -12.00
CA ALA A 21 9.88 29.99 -11.81
C ALA A 21 8.63 29.81 -10.96
N GLU A 22 7.85 28.82 -11.33
CA GLU A 22 6.62 28.45 -10.60
C GLU A 22 6.43 26.94 -10.55
N LEU A 23 5.74 26.46 -9.53
CA LEU A 23 5.30 25.10 -9.44
C LEU A 23 3.85 24.99 -9.92
N SER A 24 3.54 23.91 -10.65
CA SER A 24 2.18 23.56 -11.07
C SER A 24 1.91 22.06 -10.86
N GLY A 25 0.64 21.70 -10.68
CA GLY A 25 0.16 20.37 -10.41
C GLY A 25 -1.11 20.40 -9.55
N GLU A 26 -1.73 19.26 -9.29
CA GLU A 26 -2.97 19.19 -8.48
C GLU A 26 -2.73 19.61 -7.03
N ASP A 27 -1.59 19.22 -6.45
CA ASP A 27 -1.14 19.63 -5.13
C ASP A 27 0.37 19.87 -5.16
N THR A 28 0.79 21.10 -4.89
CA THR A 28 2.21 21.48 -4.85
C THR A 28 2.68 21.89 -3.45
N GLY A 29 1.82 21.85 -2.43
CA GLY A 29 2.11 22.28 -1.07
C GLY A 29 3.27 21.53 -0.40
N TRP A 30 3.66 20.38 -0.94
CA TRP A 30 4.78 19.56 -0.46
C TRP A 30 6.14 19.93 -1.07
N CYS A 31 6.14 20.76 -2.13
CA CYS A 31 7.32 21.17 -2.87
C CYS A 31 7.48 22.68 -2.81
N ASN A 32 8.69 23.16 -2.60
CA ASN A 32 9.00 24.57 -2.56
C ASN A 32 10.22 24.87 -3.45
N ILE A 33 10.27 26.08 -4.01
CA ILE A 33 11.40 26.55 -4.84
C ILE A 33 11.90 27.91 -4.35
N SER A 34 13.22 28.09 -4.37
CA SER A 34 13.84 29.38 -4.01
C SER A 34 15.19 29.54 -4.71
N PRO A 35 15.46 30.73 -5.31
CA PRO A 35 14.54 31.84 -5.57
C PRO A 35 13.54 31.50 -6.68
N ALA A 36 12.37 32.18 -6.70
CA ALA A 36 11.34 32.02 -7.74
C ALA A 36 11.48 33.03 -8.90
N LYS A 37 12.49 33.89 -8.89
CA LYS A 37 12.81 34.86 -9.95
C LYS A 37 14.24 35.33 -9.86
N GLY A 38 14.77 35.83 -10.98
CA GLY A 38 16.12 36.38 -11.03
C GLY A 38 16.40 37.14 -12.32
N THR A 39 17.64 37.62 -12.45
CA THR A 39 18.14 38.36 -13.63
C THR A 39 18.78 37.41 -14.64
N SER A 40 19.19 37.92 -15.80
CA SER A 40 19.95 37.18 -16.81
C SER A 40 21.29 36.67 -16.26
N GLY A 41 21.78 35.61 -16.87
CA GLY A 41 23.03 34.93 -16.52
C GLY A 41 22.83 33.57 -15.87
N LYS A 42 23.85 33.04 -15.23
CA LYS A 42 23.81 31.75 -14.52
C LYS A 42 22.96 31.90 -13.28
N ALA A 43 22.02 30.97 -13.12
CA ALA A 43 21.08 30.92 -11.99
C ALA A 43 20.97 29.52 -11.42
N THR A 44 20.58 29.43 -10.16
CA THR A 44 20.32 28.18 -9.48
C THR A 44 19.05 28.30 -8.64
N ILE A 45 18.15 27.37 -8.80
CA ILE A 45 16.94 27.23 -7.97
C ILE A 45 17.14 26.03 -7.06
N MET A 46 16.94 26.20 -5.76
CA MET A 46 16.80 25.11 -4.80
C MET A 46 15.36 24.61 -4.84
N VAL A 47 15.19 23.34 -5.14
CA VAL A 47 13.91 22.62 -5.02
C VAL A 47 13.95 21.83 -3.73
N SER A 48 13.02 22.09 -2.83
CA SER A 48 12.92 21.45 -1.53
C SER A 48 11.59 20.72 -1.40
N VAL A 49 11.61 19.49 -0.92
CA VAL A 49 10.41 18.67 -0.74
C VAL A 49 10.25 18.30 0.74
N ALA A 50 9.01 18.37 1.24
CA ALA A 50 8.65 17.84 2.54
C ALA A 50 8.63 16.30 2.51
N LYS A 51 8.75 15.64 3.68
CA LYS A 51 8.60 14.19 3.79
C LYS A 51 7.26 13.74 3.18
N ASN A 52 7.29 12.70 2.38
CA ASN A 52 6.07 12.10 1.84
C ASN A 52 5.54 11.04 2.80
N GLU A 53 4.46 11.34 3.49
CA GLU A 53 3.80 10.42 4.44
C GLU A 53 2.53 9.78 3.87
N THR A 54 2.23 10.03 2.59
CA THR A 54 0.95 9.64 2.00
C THR A 54 0.90 8.19 1.49
N GLY A 55 2.02 7.49 1.43
CA GLY A 55 2.09 6.13 0.84
C GLY A 55 1.94 6.11 -0.69
N ILE A 56 1.81 7.27 -1.34
CA ILE A 56 1.65 7.41 -2.79
C ILE A 56 2.76 8.31 -3.33
N ALA A 57 3.37 7.94 -4.46
CA ALA A 57 4.30 8.82 -5.17
C ALA A 57 3.56 10.08 -5.66
N ARG A 58 4.23 11.23 -5.62
CA ARG A 58 3.65 12.51 -6.02
C ARG A 58 4.54 13.26 -7.01
N THR A 59 3.92 14.07 -7.86
CA THR A 59 4.60 14.77 -8.95
C THR A 59 4.12 16.22 -9.02
N ALA A 60 5.05 17.14 -9.24
CA ALA A 60 4.80 18.53 -9.57
C ALA A 60 5.63 18.90 -10.80
N GLN A 61 5.27 19.98 -11.49
CA GLN A 61 6.03 20.56 -12.59
C GLN A 61 6.65 21.87 -12.15
N LEU A 62 7.98 21.97 -12.30
CA LEU A 62 8.71 23.23 -12.18
C LEU A 62 8.79 23.88 -13.57
N ASN A 63 8.17 25.01 -13.73
CA ASN A 63 8.18 25.81 -14.95
C ASN A 63 9.13 26.98 -14.77
N ILE A 64 10.14 27.11 -15.65
CA ILE A 64 11.09 28.23 -15.68
C ILE A 64 10.85 29.00 -16.98
N ILE A 65 10.56 30.32 -16.86
CA ILE A 65 10.23 31.19 -17.98
C ILE A 65 11.25 32.31 -18.04
N SER A 66 11.88 32.50 -19.21
CA SER A 66 12.84 33.60 -19.50
C SER A 66 12.54 34.18 -20.89
N GLY A 67 11.84 35.33 -20.93
CA GLY A 67 11.33 35.89 -22.17
C GLY A 67 10.29 34.97 -22.82
N SER A 68 10.58 34.55 -24.08
CA SER A 68 9.72 33.60 -24.81
C SER A 68 10.11 32.13 -24.58
N LYS A 69 11.15 31.85 -23.83
CA LYS A 69 11.58 30.46 -23.52
C LYS A 69 10.93 29.95 -22.27
N ARG A 70 10.48 28.71 -22.34
CA ARG A 70 9.91 27.96 -21.20
C ARG A 70 10.57 26.60 -21.11
N GLU A 71 11.00 26.24 -19.91
CA GLU A 71 11.52 24.92 -19.57
C GLU A 71 10.61 24.31 -18.51
N GLU A 72 10.27 23.03 -18.69
CA GLU A 72 9.43 22.27 -17.77
C GLU A 72 10.22 21.09 -17.20
N ILE A 73 10.32 21.04 -15.88
CA ILE A 73 11.06 20.00 -15.16
C ILE A 73 10.09 19.26 -14.26
N SER A 74 9.95 17.94 -14.48
CA SER A 74 9.14 17.11 -13.59
C SER A 74 9.88 16.88 -12.27
N VAL A 75 9.22 17.25 -11.17
CA VAL A 75 9.66 17.01 -9.81
C VAL A 75 8.85 15.86 -9.26
N THR A 76 9.48 14.68 -9.11
CA THR A 76 8.83 13.47 -8.59
C THR A 76 9.38 13.14 -7.21
N GLN A 77 8.52 12.73 -6.30
CA GLN A 77 8.91 12.20 -4.99
C GLN A 77 8.31 10.81 -4.79
N ALA A 78 9.16 9.88 -4.36
CA ALA A 78 8.74 8.51 -4.07
C ALA A 78 7.68 8.46 -2.95
N ALA A 79 6.84 7.42 -3.00
CA ALA A 79 5.98 7.08 -1.90
C ALA A 79 6.80 6.74 -0.66
N ASN A 80 6.29 7.08 0.53
CA ASN A 80 6.77 6.45 1.74
C ASN A 80 6.28 5.00 1.73
N ALA A 81 7.20 4.05 1.69
CA ALA A 81 6.84 2.66 1.87
C ALA A 81 6.28 2.50 3.29
N ILE A 82 4.96 2.38 3.41
CA ILE A 82 4.34 2.00 4.68
C ILE A 82 4.91 0.63 5.02
N ALA A 83 5.74 0.56 6.05
CA ALA A 83 6.35 -0.69 6.47
C ALA A 83 5.23 -1.63 6.92
N ILE A 84 4.92 -2.65 6.11
CA ILE A 84 3.99 -3.70 6.50
C ILE A 84 4.64 -4.45 7.68
N PRO A 85 4.00 -4.49 8.86
CA PRO A 85 4.55 -5.20 10.00
C PRO A 85 4.62 -6.70 9.69
N ALA A 86 5.58 -7.40 10.32
CA ALA A 86 5.62 -8.86 10.26
C ALA A 86 4.36 -9.47 10.87
N GLY A 87 3.93 -10.61 10.34
CA GLY A 87 2.71 -11.30 10.74
C GLY A 87 1.51 -10.90 9.89
N LEU A 88 0.33 -10.98 10.48
CA LEU A 88 -0.95 -10.68 9.84
C LEU A 88 -1.33 -9.22 10.03
N SER A 89 -1.72 -8.58 8.95
CA SER A 89 -2.34 -7.25 8.94
C SER A 89 -3.54 -7.24 8.01
N TYR A 90 -4.41 -6.25 8.16
CA TYR A 90 -5.61 -6.15 7.32
C TYR A 90 -6.12 -4.72 7.21
N THR A 91 -6.82 -4.45 6.11
CA THR A 91 -7.41 -3.14 5.82
C THR A 91 -8.83 -3.33 5.27
N PRO A 92 -9.85 -2.62 5.82
CA PRO A 92 -9.76 -1.65 6.91
C PRO A 92 -9.39 -2.28 8.26
N VAL A 93 -8.85 -1.49 9.20
CA VAL A 93 -8.45 -1.95 10.55
C VAL A 93 -9.66 -2.25 11.46
N VAL A 94 -10.83 -1.76 11.10
CA VAL A 94 -12.14 -2.13 11.67
C VAL A 94 -12.98 -2.66 10.52
N PRO A 95 -12.91 -3.97 10.21
CA PRO A 95 -13.65 -4.54 9.11
C PRO A 95 -15.16 -4.57 9.41
N ASP A 96 -15.96 -4.35 8.37
CA ASP A 96 -17.40 -4.54 8.39
C ASP A 96 -17.80 -5.68 7.46
N ALA A 97 -18.79 -6.49 7.85
CA ALA A 97 -19.22 -7.67 7.10
C ALA A 97 -19.70 -7.33 5.67
N ASP A 98 -20.21 -6.14 5.46
CA ASP A 98 -20.73 -5.67 4.17
C ASP A 98 -19.72 -4.80 3.41
N GLN A 99 -18.43 -4.83 3.80
CA GLN A 99 -17.31 -4.19 3.11
C GLN A 99 -16.26 -5.21 2.66
N SER A 100 -15.45 -4.83 1.67
CA SER A 100 -14.30 -5.63 1.26
C SER A 100 -13.20 -5.58 2.31
N LEU A 101 -12.43 -6.66 2.41
CA LEU A 101 -11.30 -6.78 3.34
C LEU A 101 -10.06 -7.27 2.59
N VAL A 102 -8.97 -6.53 2.70
CA VAL A 102 -7.64 -6.99 2.27
C VAL A 102 -6.92 -7.56 3.49
N ILE A 103 -6.47 -8.80 3.37
CA ILE A 103 -5.66 -9.48 4.38
C ILE A 103 -4.26 -9.62 3.81
N THR A 104 -3.26 -9.17 4.56
CA THR A 104 -1.84 -9.24 4.18
C THR A 104 -1.06 -10.01 5.23
N PHE A 105 -0.22 -10.92 4.78
CA PHE A 105 0.72 -11.66 5.61
C PHE A 105 2.15 -11.36 5.17
N LYS A 106 3.00 -10.94 6.11
CA LYS A 106 4.44 -10.76 5.91
C LYS A 106 5.21 -11.74 6.78
N ALA A 107 5.89 -12.67 6.13
CA ALA A 107 6.78 -13.61 6.81
C ALA A 107 8.05 -12.89 7.28
N ASP A 108 8.41 -13.07 8.55
CA ASP A 108 9.72 -12.77 9.09
C ASP A 108 10.58 -14.04 9.15
N THR A 109 11.82 -13.90 9.62
CA THR A 109 12.78 -15.02 9.70
C THR A 109 12.35 -16.16 10.64
N LYS A 110 11.31 -15.99 11.44
CA LYS A 110 10.76 -17.02 12.34
C LYS A 110 9.63 -17.81 11.68
N SER A 111 9.03 -17.27 10.62
CA SER A 111 7.96 -17.93 9.91
C SER A 111 8.47 -19.08 9.05
N ALA A 112 7.77 -20.22 9.05
CA ALA A 112 8.06 -21.33 8.15
C ALA A 112 7.84 -20.99 6.66
N LEU A 113 7.19 -19.86 6.37
CA LEU A 113 6.99 -19.32 5.02
C LEU A 113 8.04 -18.25 4.64
N TYR A 114 9.02 -17.96 5.47
CA TYR A 114 10.11 -17.05 5.10
C TYR A 114 10.90 -17.61 3.90
N GLU A 115 11.09 -16.77 2.87
CA GLU A 115 11.71 -17.11 1.59
C GLU A 115 11.06 -18.32 0.87
N TYR A 116 9.83 -18.68 1.23
CA TYR A 116 9.11 -19.76 0.58
C TYR A 116 8.75 -19.37 -0.87
N LYS A 117 8.99 -20.30 -1.81
CA LYS A 117 8.83 -20.06 -3.26
C LYS A 117 7.57 -20.71 -3.85
N GLY A 118 6.85 -21.49 -3.06
CA GLY A 118 5.63 -22.14 -3.51
C GLY A 118 4.40 -21.29 -3.29
N ASP A 119 3.26 -21.83 -3.71
CA ASP A 119 1.96 -21.19 -3.53
C ASP A 119 1.54 -21.17 -2.05
N VAL A 120 0.99 -20.06 -1.63
CA VAL A 120 0.47 -19.82 -0.28
C VAL A 120 -1.04 -19.66 -0.34
N TYR A 121 -1.72 -20.26 0.62
CA TYR A 121 -3.17 -20.27 0.74
C TYR A 121 -3.60 -19.79 2.13
N VAL A 122 -4.77 -19.17 2.17
CA VAL A 122 -5.46 -18.93 3.43
C VAL A 122 -6.48 -20.03 3.68
N HIS A 123 -6.39 -20.70 4.84
CA HIS A 123 -7.50 -21.48 5.37
C HIS A 123 -8.28 -20.53 6.30
N ILE A 124 -9.52 -20.24 5.96
CA ILE A 124 -10.28 -19.14 6.55
C ILE A 124 -11.75 -19.54 6.69
N GLY A 125 -12.39 -19.07 7.75
CA GLY A 125 -13.82 -19.29 7.99
C GLY A 125 -14.42 -18.24 8.91
N VAL A 126 -15.72 -18.15 8.91
CA VAL A 126 -16.48 -17.38 9.89
C VAL A 126 -16.47 -18.15 11.21
N VAL A 127 -16.14 -17.49 12.30
CA VAL A 127 -16.17 -18.11 13.64
C VAL A 127 -17.42 -17.66 14.38
N SER A 128 -18.25 -18.63 14.76
CA SER A 128 -19.44 -18.43 15.57
C SER A 128 -19.50 -19.53 16.63
N GLU A 129 -19.77 -19.16 17.88
CA GLU A 129 -19.82 -20.07 19.00
C GLU A 129 -18.60 -21.01 19.13
N GLY A 130 -17.42 -20.48 18.81
CA GLY A 130 -16.15 -21.20 18.82
C GLY A 130 -15.98 -22.24 17.70
N ARG A 131 -16.85 -22.24 16.69
CA ARG A 131 -16.78 -23.14 15.53
C ARG A 131 -16.55 -22.37 14.24
N TRP A 132 -15.75 -22.96 13.36
CA TRP A 132 -15.54 -22.47 12.01
C TRP A 132 -16.70 -22.88 11.11
N GLN A 133 -17.28 -21.91 10.42
CA GLN A 133 -18.39 -22.07 9.48
C GLN A 133 -18.05 -21.40 8.15
N PHE A 134 -18.76 -21.77 7.09
CA PHE A 134 -18.57 -21.20 5.75
C PHE A 134 -17.12 -21.27 5.27
N VAL A 135 -16.37 -22.31 5.64
CA VAL A 135 -14.99 -22.52 5.22
C VAL A 135 -14.97 -22.82 3.72
N PRO A 136 -14.37 -21.98 2.85
CA PRO A 136 -14.46 -22.16 1.40
C PRO A 136 -13.70 -23.38 0.88
N ALA A 137 -12.63 -23.78 1.58
CA ALA A 137 -11.77 -24.91 1.22
C ALA A 137 -11.37 -25.68 2.47
N GLU A 138 -11.45 -27.02 2.41
CA GLU A 138 -10.93 -27.89 3.46
C GLU A 138 -9.40 -27.76 3.56
N TRP A 139 -8.82 -28.22 4.67
CA TRP A 139 -7.39 -28.07 4.92
C TRP A 139 -6.49 -28.58 3.78
N ALA A 140 -6.86 -29.69 3.16
CA ALA A 140 -6.10 -30.31 2.08
C ALA A 140 -6.45 -29.76 0.67
N GLU A 141 -7.42 -28.85 0.57
CA GLU A 141 -7.87 -28.30 -0.71
C GLU A 141 -7.18 -26.99 -1.03
N ASN A 142 -6.74 -26.85 -2.29
CA ASN A 142 -6.11 -25.64 -2.82
C ASN A 142 -7.05 -24.98 -3.84
N LYS A 143 -8.10 -24.30 -3.35
CA LYS A 143 -9.02 -23.55 -4.22
C LYS A 143 -8.44 -22.18 -4.54
N ASP A 144 -8.56 -21.76 -5.80
CA ASP A 144 -8.07 -20.47 -6.28
C ASP A 144 -8.61 -19.30 -5.46
N LYS A 145 -9.85 -19.41 -5.00
CA LYS A 145 -10.50 -18.43 -4.11
C LYS A 145 -9.71 -18.17 -2.83
N CYS A 146 -8.95 -19.16 -2.35
CA CYS A 146 -8.17 -19.09 -1.11
C CYS A 146 -6.66 -18.88 -1.39
N LYS A 147 -6.25 -18.80 -2.65
CA LYS A 147 -4.85 -18.57 -3.02
C LYS A 147 -4.46 -17.12 -2.75
N MET A 148 -3.37 -16.92 -2.04
CA MET A 148 -2.82 -15.60 -1.79
C MET A 148 -1.88 -15.19 -2.93
N THR A 149 -1.88 -13.90 -3.25
CA THR A 149 -0.99 -13.31 -4.24
C THR A 149 0.29 -12.82 -3.57
N LEU A 150 1.44 -13.24 -4.07
CA LEU A 150 2.74 -12.70 -3.68
C LEU A 150 2.89 -11.30 -4.29
N SER A 151 2.90 -10.26 -3.46
CA SER A 151 3.04 -8.86 -3.89
C SER A 151 4.49 -8.40 -3.87
N GLU A 152 5.25 -8.82 -2.87
CA GLU A 152 6.68 -8.57 -2.69
C GLU A 152 7.33 -9.78 -2.02
N ALA A 153 8.66 -9.80 -1.94
CA ALA A 153 9.37 -10.87 -1.23
C ALA A 153 8.84 -11.05 0.20
N ASN A 154 8.37 -12.25 0.52
CA ASN A 154 7.80 -12.62 1.83
C ASN A 154 6.48 -11.92 2.20
N ILE A 155 5.78 -11.30 1.24
CA ILE A 155 4.51 -10.61 1.47
C ILE A 155 3.44 -11.19 0.54
N TRP A 156 2.40 -11.76 1.12
CA TRP A 156 1.24 -12.29 0.41
C TRP A 156 -0.02 -11.56 0.84
N SER A 157 -0.95 -11.39 -0.10
CA SER A 157 -2.24 -10.75 0.17
C SER A 157 -3.40 -11.50 -0.48
N ILE A 158 -4.59 -11.34 0.09
CA ILE A 158 -5.85 -11.79 -0.46
C ILE A 158 -6.92 -10.73 -0.20
N THR A 159 -7.82 -10.55 -1.16
CA THR A 159 -8.94 -9.62 -1.03
C THR A 159 -10.25 -10.39 -0.96
N LEU A 160 -11.00 -10.19 0.11
CA LEU A 160 -12.37 -10.68 0.26
C LEU A 160 -13.31 -9.65 -0.38
N SER A 161 -13.74 -9.88 -1.62
CA SER A 161 -14.58 -8.97 -2.39
C SER A 161 -15.78 -9.68 -3.01
N PRO A 162 -16.91 -8.96 -3.28
CA PRO A 162 -17.10 -7.52 -3.10
C PRO A 162 -17.20 -7.09 -1.64
N ASN A 163 -17.57 -7.99 -0.74
CA ASN A 163 -17.60 -7.82 0.71
C ASN A 163 -17.38 -9.17 1.41
N ILE A 164 -17.11 -9.14 2.71
CA ILE A 164 -16.82 -10.34 3.51
C ILE A 164 -17.99 -11.33 3.45
N ARG A 165 -19.20 -10.86 3.63
CA ARG A 165 -20.41 -11.66 3.67
C ARG A 165 -20.65 -12.44 2.39
N GLU A 166 -20.60 -11.78 1.25
CA GLU A 166 -20.76 -12.41 -0.04
C GLU A 166 -19.60 -13.35 -0.37
N TRP A 167 -18.38 -12.95 0.00
CA TRP A 167 -17.22 -13.79 -0.21
C TRP A 167 -17.35 -15.15 0.48
N PHE A 168 -17.90 -15.20 1.70
CA PHE A 168 -18.19 -16.47 2.40
C PHE A 168 -19.48 -17.12 1.96
N GLY A 169 -20.41 -16.40 1.37
CA GLY A 169 -21.77 -16.87 1.10
C GLY A 169 -22.60 -17.05 2.38
N SER A 170 -22.32 -16.27 3.42
CA SER A 170 -22.96 -16.41 4.73
C SER A 170 -24.42 -15.92 4.77
N GLY A 171 -24.88 -15.22 3.72
CA GLY A 171 -26.25 -14.73 3.60
C GLY A 171 -26.65 -13.82 4.77
N LYS A 172 -27.63 -14.24 5.56
CA LYS A 172 -28.12 -13.50 6.74
C LYS A 172 -27.41 -13.89 8.04
N THR A 173 -26.52 -14.88 8.01
CA THR A 173 -25.78 -15.30 9.21
C THR A 173 -24.80 -14.19 9.61
N PRO A 174 -24.79 -13.78 10.88
CA PRO A 174 -23.85 -12.77 11.36
C PRO A 174 -22.40 -13.19 11.17
N VAL A 175 -21.54 -12.24 10.77
CA VAL A 175 -20.09 -12.43 10.59
C VAL A 175 -19.38 -11.53 11.59
N ASN A 176 -19.20 -12.01 12.80
CA ASN A 176 -18.58 -11.23 13.88
C ASN A 176 -17.09 -11.50 14.06
N GLN A 177 -16.59 -12.59 13.50
CA GLN A 177 -15.18 -12.94 13.59
C GLN A 177 -14.77 -13.86 12.43
N LEU A 178 -13.56 -13.67 11.93
CA LEU A 178 -12.91 -14.58 11.00
C LEU A 178 -11.78 -15.32 11.70
N GLY A 179 -11.70 -16.64 11.50
CA GLY A 179 -10.55 -17.46 11.87
C GLY A 179 -9.66 -17.66 10.63
N ILE A 180 -8.35 -17.58 10.79
CA ILE A 180 -7.39 -17.52 9.68
C ILE A 180 -6.15 -18.35 10.00
N VAL A 181 -5.74 -19.20 9.06
CA VAL A 181 -4.43 -19.85 9.04
C VAL A 181 -3.81 -19.63 7.65
N ILE A 182 -2.60 -19.09 7.61
CA ILE A 182 -1.82 -18.97 6.39
C ILE A 182 -0.96 -20.22 6.24
N ARG A 183 -0.99 -20.88 5.08
CA ARG A 183 -0.32 -22.16 4.88
C ARG A 183 0.30 -22.33 3.49
N SER A 184 1.29 -23.21 3.39
CA SER A 184 1.78 -23.72 2.10
C SER A 184 0.71 -24.56 1.40
N ALA A 185 0.90 -24.82 0.09
CA ALA A 185 -0.04 -25.61 -0.71
C ALA A 185 -0.21 -27.05 -0.16
N ASP A 186 0.86 -27.65 0.34
CA ASP A 186 0.84 -28.98 0.95
C ASP A 186 0.39 -29.01 2.42
N GLY A 187 0.13 -27.85 3.00
CA GLY A 187 -0.28 -27.70 4.40
C GLY A 187 0.82 -27.98 5.43
N SER A 188 2.05 -28.27 5.00
CA SER A 188 3.16 -28.63 5.90
C SER A 188 3.78 -27.43 6.62
N LYS A 189 3.62 -26.22 6.07
CA LYS A 189 4.15 -24.96 6.62
C LYS A 189 3.02 -24.03 6.96
N LYS A 190 3.11 -23.40 8.13
CA LYS A 190 2.21 -22.32 8.54
C LYS A 190 2.96 -21.00 8.57
N GLY A 191 2.27 -19.93 8.20
CA GLY A 191 2.82 -18.57 8.29
C GLY A 191 2.96 -18.10 9.73
N ILE A 192 1.99 -18.47 10.55
CA ILE A 192 1.92 -18.23 11.99
C ILE A 192 1.54 -19.57 12.64
N ASP A 193 2.19 -19.93 13.73
CA ASP A 193 1.99 -21.25 14.37
C ASP A 193 0.61 -21.43 15.01
N THR A 194 -0.03 -20.31 15.39
CA THR A 194 -1.37 -20.30 16.01
C THR A 194 -2.41 -19.76 15.05
N ASP A 195 -3.66 -20.13 15.25
CA ASP A 195 -4.78 -19.55 14.54
C ASP A 195 -4.86 -18.04 14.85
N SER A 196 -5.13 -17.25 13.84
CA SER A 196 -5.33 -15.81 13.96
C SER A 196 -6.79 -15.47 13.81
N PHE A 197 -7.25 -14.43 14.52
CA PHE A 197 -8.64 -14.03 14.50
C PHE A 197 -8.78 -12.53 14.17
N ILE A 198 -9.73 -12.19 13.32
CA ILE A 198 -10.11 -10.82 12.97
C ILE A 198 -11.54 -10.58 13.45
N ALA A 199 -11.72 -9.61 14.32
CA ALA A 199 -13.07 -9.16 14.69
C ALA A 199 -13.70 -8.40 13.50
N VAL A 200 -14.97 -8.63 13.25
CA VAL A 200 -15.75 -8.01 12.17
C VAL A 200 -16.96 -7.35 12.77
N THR A 201 -17.31 -6.16 12.33
CA THR A 201 -18.51 -5.42 12.72
C THR A 201 -19.66 -5.71 11.76
N GLU A 202 -20.88 -5.47 12.22
CA GLU A 202 -22.10 -5.50 11.41
C GLU A 202 -22.83 -4.16 11.57
N ILE A 203 -22.28 -3.11 10.95
CA ILE A 203 -22.83 -1.76 11.02
C ILE A 203 -24.05 -1.70 10.08
N GLY A 204 -25.23 -1.46 10.63
CA GLY A 204 -26.47 -1.27 9.85
C GLY A 204 -27.47 -2.42 9.86
N ARG A 205 -27.31 -3.36 10.75
CA ARG A 205 -28.30 -4.42 11.00
C ARG A 205 -28.92 -4.36 12.39
#